data_01e07e4bcc146518ddceff3e71f79b2c
#
_entry.id   01e07e4bcc146518ddceff3e71f79b2c
#
_cell.length_a   1.000
_cell.length_b   1.000
_cell.length_c   1.000
_cell.angle_alpha   90.00
_cell.angle_beta   90.00
_cell.angle_gamma   90.00
#
_symmetry.space_group_name_H-M   'P 1'
#
loop_
_entity.id
_entity.type
_entity.pdbx_description
1 polymer ?
#
loop_
_entity_poly.entity_id
_entity_poly.type
_entity_poly.pdbx_seq_one_letter_code
_entity_poly.pdbx_strand_id
1 'polypeptide(L)'
;MKVPIAKVSFWGVRGSTPTVDPATWRYGGNTPCVEVTAPDGTQFILDCGTGLRMLGSRWADPDGARPLETHILVTHYHWDHIQGVPFFTPLYAANNEFSFYSFRSKYLGRDSLKQVFETQMATPYFPVDLSAMAATRKFREVDGGETFQIRENKITARWLNHPQGCLGYRIETPAGIVAYATDNEPGDAALEQSLRELAADADIFINDAQYTPEQLATTRRGWGHSSWKEGVHAAREAGAKTLVLFHHDPDSTDRAVDDILRNARDEFDSVFAASEGMVITLGSPGDRVQAHLPGARTSLRREAQFHARVSGISEGGQPFEEETLVRDLSLQGALISLLHAPRLQSELLVTMEAPGSNGSQSMKLRGYVVRIDAGAEKGHSAVGVVFTD
;
A
#
# COMPACT_ATOMS: atom_id res chain seq x y z
N MET A 1 27.96 9.46 -8.36
CA MET A 1 27.00 9.81 -7.28
C MET A 1 26.06 8.64 -7.13
N LYS A 2 25.67 8.27 -5.91
CA LYS A 2 24.61 7.23 -5.71
C LYS A 2 23.29 7.81 -6.18
N VAL A 3 22.49 7.02 -6.90
CA VAL A 3 21.13 7.41 -7.31
C VAL A 3 20.30 7.58 -6.03
N PRO A 4 19.58 8.72 -5.84
CA PRO A 4 18.71 8.89 -4.69
C PRO A 4 17.58 7.87 -4.77
N ILE A 5 17.28 7.21 -3.64
CA ILE A 5 16.25 6.17 -3.56
C ILE A 5 15.25 6.56 -2.48
N ALA A 6 13.95 6.55 -2.81
CA ALA A 6 12.87 6.60 -1.85
C ALA A 6 12.14 5.26 -1.80
N LYS A 7 11.49 4.96 -0.66
CA LYS A 7 10.69 3.75 -0.47
C LYS A 7 9.28 4.12 0.00
N VAL A 8 8.29 3.45 -0.55
CA VAL A 8 6.89 3.52 -0.13
C VAL A 8 6.48 2.15 0.37
N SER A 9 6.13 2.05 1.65
CA SER A 9 5.77 0.80 2.32
C SER A 9 4.33 0.84 2.80
N PHE A 10 3.56 -0.21 2.55
CA PHE A 10 2.14 -0.30 2.90
C PHE A 10 1.95 -1.15 4.16
N TRP A 11 1.35 -0.59 5.20
CA TRP A 11 1.12 -1.22 6.50
C TRP A 11 -0.35 -1.49 6.78
N GLY A 12 -1.24 -0.79 6.07
CA GLY A 12 -2.69 -0.98 6.08
C GLY A 12 -3.27 -0.42 4.80
N VAL A 13 -4.21 -1.14 4.20
CA VAL A 13 -4.71 -0.90 2.83
C VAL A 13 -6.25 -1.00 2.71
N ARG A 14 -6.93 -1.40 3.79
CA ARG A 14 -8.40 -1.54 3.83
C ARG A 14 -9.07 -0.24 4.21
N GLY A 15 -10.22 0.03 3.59
CA GLY A 15 -11.07 1.16 3.93
C GLY A 15 -12.04 0.88 5.08
N SER A 16 -12.55 1.93 5.67
CA SER A 16 -13.67 2.00 6.61
C SER A 16 -13.49 1.20 7.91
N THR A 17 -13.08 -0.06 7.88
CA THR A 17 -12.89 -0.90 9.07
C THR A 17 -11.89 -2.02 8.80
N PRO A 18 -11.11 -2.46 9.81
CA PRO A 18 -10.24 -3.60 9.64
C PRO A 18 -11.04 -4.90 9.47
N THR A 19 -10.48 -5.84 8.71
CA THR A 19 -11.05 -7.17 8.51
C THR A 19 -10.06 -8.27 8.91
N VAL A 20 -10.58 -9.38 9.44
CA VAL A 20 -9.81 -10.57 9.83
C VAL A 20 -10.22 -11.82 9.04
N ASP A 21 -11.05 -11.66 8.00
CA ASP A 21 -11.51 -12.77 7.17
C ASP A 21 -10.33 -13.40 6.41
N PRO A 22 -10.15 -14.74 6.46
CA PRO A 22 -9.13 -15.44 5.68
C PRO A 22 -9.14 -15.12 4.17
N ALA A 23 -10.31 -14.80 3.61
CA ALA A 23 -10.46 -14.42 2.20
C ALA A 23 -9.84 -13.04 1.87
N THR A 24 -9.31 -12.31 2.86
CA THR A 24 -8.70 -10.98 2.70
C THR A 24 -7.21 -10.93 3.07
N TRP A 25 -6.62 -12.06 3.48
CA TRP A 25 -5.28 -12.08 4.08
C TRP A 25 -4.13 -11.73 3.12
N ARG A 26 -4.28 -11.98 1.84
CA ARG A 26 -3.22 -11.74 0.86
C ARG A 26 -2.99 -10.25 0.61
N TYR A 27 -4.06 -9.46 0.56
CA TYR A 27 -3.95 -8.01 0.51
C TYR A 27 -3.79 -7.39 1.90
N GLY A 28 -4.31 -8.03 2.92
CA GLY A 28 -4.26 -7.58 4.29
C GLY A 28 -5.57 -6.96 4.76
N GLY A 29 -5.74 -6.86 6.08
CA GLY A 29 -6.97 -6.41 6.73
C GLY A 29 -6.84 -5.13 7.54
N ASN A 30 -5.65 -4.52 7.66
CA ASN A 30 -5.47 -3.29 8.40
C ASN A 30 -5.92 -2.06 7.61
N THR A 31 -6.39 -1.04 8.32
CA THR A 31 -6.84 0.24 7.77
C THR A 31 -5.65 1.18 7.49
N PRO A 32 -5.84 2.29 6.75
CA PRO A 32 -4.81 3.03 6.05
C PRO A 32 -3.59 3.42 6.88
N CYS A 33 -2.43 2.97 6.44
CA CYS A 33 -1.14 3.44 6.92
C CYS A 33 -0.08 3.19 5.83
N VAL A 34 0.50 4.25 5.30
CA VAL A 34 1.57 4.18 4.30
C VAL A 34 2.79 4.92 4.82
N GLU A 35 3.96 4.30 4.75
CA GLU A 35 5.24 4.89 5.11
C GLU A 35 5.99 5.30 3.85
N VAL A 36 6.52 6.54 3.82
CA VAL A 36 7.44 7.01 2.79
C VAL A 36 8.77 7.36 3.44
N THR A 37 9.84 6.66 3.05
CA THR A 37 11.20 6.99 3.45
C THR A 37 11.89 7.72 2.30
N ALA A 38 12.20 8.99 2.49
CA ALA A 38 12.88 9.82 1.49
C ALA A 38 14.40 9.53 1.43
N PRO A 39 15.10 9.92 0.35
CA PRO A 39 16.53 9.67 0.18
C PRO A 39 17.44 10.30 1.27
N ASP A 40 17.00 11.39 1.88
CA ASP A 40 17.68 12.08 2.98
C ASP A 40 17.44 11.42 4.35
N GLY A 41 16.71 10.31 4.38
CA GLY A 41 16.31 9.57 5.58
C GLY A 41 15.10 10.13 6.31
N THR A 42 14.45 11.18 5.78
CA THR A 42 13.19 11.70 6.34
C THR A 42 12.10 10.65 6.22
N GLN A 43 11.36 10.43 7.31
CA GLN A 43 10.26 9.49 7.37
C GLN A 43 8.92 10.23 7.40
N PHE A 44 8.03 9.83 6.52
CA PHE A 44 6.64 10.27 6.47
C PHE A 44 5.72 9.08 6.72
N ILE A 45 4.67 9.29 7.49
CA ILE A 45 3.55 8.36 7.64
C ILE A 45 2.32 9.06 7.09
N LEU A 46 1.61 8.40 6.18
CA LEU A 46 0.35 8.84 5.59
C LEU A 46 -0.76 8.02 6.25
N ASP A 47 -1.58 8.69 7.05
CA ASP A 47 -2.61 8.15 7.90
C ASP A 47 -2.17 7.21 9.03
N CYS A 48 -3.04 7.10 10.02
CA CYS A 48 -2.82 6.44 11.30
C CYS A 48 -3.87 5.34 11.58
N GLY A 49 -4.29 4.60 10.57
CA GLY A 49 -5.17 3.45 10.74
C GLY A 49 -4.54 2.31 11.52
N THR A 50 -5.18 1.15 11.57
CA THR A 50 -4.66 -0.01 12.34
C THR A 50 -3.30 -0.49 11.85
N GLY A 51 -2.93 -0.24 10.58
CA GLY A 51 -1.61 -0.51 10.03
C GLY A 51 -0.48 0.19 10.79
N LEU A 52 -0.74 1.33 11.43
CA LEU A 52 0.22 2.06 12.24
C LEU A 52 0.78 1.22 13.41
N ARG A 53 -0.06 0.37 14.02
CA ARG A 53 0.40 -0.56 15.07
C ARG A 53 1.45 -1.53 14.52
N MET A 54 1.27 -2.03 13.30
CA MET A 54 2.21 -2.96 12.67
C MET A 54 3.54 -2.27 12.35
N LEU A 55 3.49 -1.04 11.83
CA LEU A 55 4.66 -0.19 11.63
C LEU A 55 5.40 0.05 12.96
N GLY A 56 4.68 0.40 14.02
CA GLY A 56 5.26 0.61 15.36
C GLY A 56 6.00 -0.63 15.89
N SER A 57 5.43 -1.82 15.69
CA SER A 57 6.09 -3.09 16.06
C SER A 57 7.36 -3.33 15.24
N ARG A 58 7.39 -2.89 13.97
CA ARG A 58 8.58 -3.01 13.12
C ARG A 58 9.69 -2.04 13.51
N TRP A 59 9.31 -0.87 13.99
CA TRP A 59 10.24 0.18 14.45
C TRP A 59 10.68 -0.01 15.91
N ALA A 60 10.05 -0.92 16.64
CA ALA A 60 10.48 -1.22 18.02
C ALA A 60 11.94 -1.68 18.00
N ASP A 61 12.82 -0.80 18.48
CA ASP A 61 14.20 -1.12 18.74
C ASP A 61 14.28 -1.62 20.20
N PRO A 62 14.61 -2.90 20.44
CA PRO A 62 14.72 -3.44 21.79
C PRO A 62 15.73 -2.68 22.65
N ASP A 63 16.73 -2.08 22.03
CA ASP A 63 17.81 -1.37 22.72
C ASP A 63 17.54 0.14 22.86
N GLY A 64 16.49 0.68 22.23
CA GLY A 64 16.07 2.09 22.31
C GLY A 64 17.14 3.12 21.88
N ALA A 65 18.11 2.65 21.09
CA ALA A 65 19.35 3.40 20.87
C ALA A 65 19.22 4.55 19.87
N ARG A 66 18.16 4.56 19.02
CA ARG A 66 18.01 5.57 17.96
C ARG A 66 16.71 6.35 18.09
N PRO A 67 16.77 7.66 18.43
CA PRO A 67 15.58 8.51 18.42
C PRO A 67 14.94 8.54 17.02
N LEU A 68 13.60 8.50 17.00
CA LEU A 68 12.81 8.69 15.79
C LEU A 68 12.39 10.14 15.67
N GLU A 69 12.58 10.71 14.49
CA GLU A 69 11.98 11.99 14.07
C GLU A 69 11.12 11.71 12.85
N THR A 70 9.81 11.89 12.98
CA THR A 70 8.86 11.43 11.96
C THR A 70 7.75 12.45 11.72
N HIS A 71 7.35 12.60 10.46
CA HIS A 71 6.28 13.47 10.02
C HIS A 71 5.05 12.64 9.65
N ILE A 72 3.92 12.92 10.31
CA ILE A 72 2.67 12.17 10.14
C ILE A 72 1.64 13.08 9.47
N LEU A 73 1.26 12.75 8.26
CA LEU A 73 0.32 13.48 7.41
C LEU A 73 -1.03 12.77 7.47
N VAL A 74 -1.97 13.31 8.24
CA VAL A 74 -3.31 12.74 8.42
C VAL A 74 -4.26 13.39 7.42
N THR A 75 -4.88 12.57 6.57
CA THR A 75 -5.77 13.07 5.51
C THR A 75 -7.07 13.61 6.07
N HIS A 76 -7.69 12.92 7.00
CA HIS A 76 -8.92 13.31 7.68
C HIS A 76 -9.13 12.52 8.98
N TYR A 77 -10.28 12.71 9.65
CA TYR A 77 -10.49 12.26 11.01
C TYR A 77 -11.46 11.09 11.17
N HIS A 78 -11.78 10.34 10.08
CA HIS A 78 -12.54 9.11 10.20
C HIS A 78 -11.75 8.04 10.96
N TRP A 79 -12.47 7.14 11.61
CA TRP A 79 -11.87 6.17 12.54
C TRP A 79 -10.76 5.34 11.92
N ASP A 80 -10.95 4.86 10.72
CA ASP A 80 -10.02 4.02 10.00
C ASP A 80 -8.68 4.72 9.67
N HIS A 81 -8.63 6.06 9.71
CA HIS A 81 -7.42 6.86 9.49
C HIS A 81 -6.72 7.30 10.77
N ILE A 82 -7.31 7.08 11.95
CA ILE A 82 -6.76 7.56 13.23
C ILE A 82 -6.69 6.48 14.32
N GLN A 83 -7.39 5.36 14.20
CA GLN A 83 -7.58 4.39 15.28
C GLN A 83 -6.30 3.67 15.72
N GLY A 84 -5.23 3.70 14.94
CA GLY A 84 -3.95 3.09 15.30
C GLY A 84 -3.12 3.90 16.28
N VAL A 85 -3.39 5.19 16.45
CA VAL A 85 -2.58 6.12 17.28
C VAL A 85 -2.37 5.62 18.70
N PRO A 86 -3.40 5.16 19.44
CA PRO A 86 -3.23 4.68 20.81
C PRO A 86 -2.32 3.46 20.94
N PHE A 87 -2.12 2.72 19.86
CA PHE A 87 -1.36 1.47 19.80
C PHE A 87 0.00 1.61 19.12
N PHE A 88 0.40 2.82 18.75
CA PHE A 88 1.69 3.11 18.14
C PHE A 88 2.76 3.28 19.22
N THR A 89 3.41 2.18 19.59
CA THR A 89 4.36 2.12 20.71
C THR A 89 5.47 3.17 20.66
N PRO A 90 6.00 3.63 19.50
CA PRO A 90 6.99 4.70 19.47
C PRO A 90 6.54 6.03 20.08
N LEU A 91 5.22 6.31 20.14
CA LEU A 91 4.70 7.52 20.80
C LEU A 91 4.89 7.52 22.33
N TYR A 92 5.14 6.38 22.94
CA TYR A 92 5.36 6.24 24.39
C TYR A 92 6.83 6.38 24.78
N ALA A 93 7.76 6.46 23.83
CA ALA A 93 9.19 6.63 24.10
C ALA A 93 9.58 8.12 24.13
N ALA A 94 10.08 8.61 25.25
CA ALA A 94 10.35 10.04 25.49
C ALA A 94 11.43 10.66 24.59
N ASN A 95 12.31 9.83 24.01
CA ASN A 95 13.38 10.27 23.11
C ASN A 95 12.91 10.46 21.65
N ASN A 96 11.65 10.14 21.32
CA ASN A 96 11.10 10.28 19.97
C ASN A 96 10.40 11.64 19.80
N GLU A 97 10.37 12.12 18.56
CA GLU A 97 9.65 13.32 18.14
C GLU A 97 8.74 13.01 16.94
N PHE A 98 7.47 13.40 17.02
CA PHE A 98 6.49 13.27 15.96
C PHE A 98 5.83 14.60 15.65
N SER A 99 5.85 14.99 14.38
CA SER A 99 5.16 16.17 13.87
C SER A 99 3.93 15.72 13.08
N PHE A 100 2.75 16.10 13.57
CA PHE A 100 1.47 15.76 12.96
C PHE A 100 0.94 16.93 12.13
N TYR A 101 0.40 16.63 10.95
CA TYR A 101 -0.14 17.59 10.01
C TYR A 101 -1.54 17.17 9.60
N SER A 102 -2.52 18.06 9.64
CA SER A 102 -3.87 17.87 9.09
C SER A 102 -4.59 19.22 9.02
N PHE A 103 -5.81 19.23 8.49
CA PHE A 103 -6.59 20.45 8.36
C PHE A 103 -7.31 20.84 9.66
N ARG A 104 -7.74 22.13 9.72
CA ARG A 104 -8.66 22.58 10.75
C ARG A 104 -10.08 22.12 10.43
N SER A 105 -10.64 21.29 11.28
CA SER A 105 -12.04 20.88 11.15
C SER A 105 -12.99 22.04 11.50
N LYS A 106 -13.97 22.26 10.65
CA LYS A 106 -15.06 23.22 10.94
C LYS A 106 -15.92 22.82 12.17
N TYR A 107 -15.85 21.56 12.56
CA TYR A 107 -16.61 21.03 13.70
C TYR A 107 -15.86 21.16 15.04
N LEU A 108 -14.53 21.21 15.03
CA LEU A 108 -13.67 21.21 16.22
C LEU A 108 -12.96 22.55 16.45
N GLY A 109 -12.74 23.34 15.40
CA GLY A 109 -12.04 24.62 15.49
C GLY A 109 -10.51 24.46 15.52
N ARG A 110 -9.81 25.26 16.34
CA ARG A 110 -8.34 25.21 16.45
C ARG A 110 -7.86 23.92 17.12
N ASP A 111 -6.64 23.51 16.78
CA ASP A 111 -5.99 22.31 17.31
C ASP A 111 -6.81 21.02 17.05
N SER A 112 -7.54 20.98 15.93
CA SER A 112 -8.49 19.92 15.58
C SER A 112 -7.88 18.52 15.71
N LEU A 113 -6.70 18.29 15.15
CA LEU A 113 -6.06 16.97 15.20
C LEU A 113 -5.68 16.55 16.63
N LYS A 114 -5.19 17.51 17.44
CA LYS A 114 -4.90 17.25 18.86
C LYS A 114 -6.17 16.89 19.62
N GLN A 115 -7.27 17.66 19.42
CA GLN A 115 -8.57 17.37 20.04
C GLN A 115 -9.13 16.02 19.64
N VAL A 116 -8.97 15.62 18.39
CA VAL A 116 -9.38 14.28 17.90
C VAL A 116 -8.67 13.20 18.72
N PHE A 117 -7.34 13.27 18.88
CA PHE A 117 -6.60 12.28 19.66
C PHE A 117 -6.91 12.33 21.15
N GLU A 118 -7.10 13.51 21.73
CA GLU A 118 -7.54 13.66 23.12
C GLU A 118 -8.92 13.02 23.34
N THR A 119 -9.84 13.21 22.40
CA THR A 119 -11.19 12.62 22.46
C THR A 119 -11.17 11.11 22.28
N GLN A 120 -10.37 10.62 21.31
CA GLN A 120 -10.21 9.19 21.05
C GLN A 120 -9.66 8.44 22.28
N MET A 121 -8.77 9.07 23.03
CA MET A 121 -8.14 8.50 24.22
C MET A 121 -8.82 8.93 25.53
N ALA A 122 -9.99 9.56 25.45
CA ALA A 122 -10.71 9.96 26.65
C ALA A 122 -11.46 8.78 27.28
N THR A 123 -11.64 8.83 28.63
CA THR A 123 -12.54 7.96 29.36
C THR A 123 -13.99 8.20 28.89
N PRO A 124 -14.81 7.18 28.62
CA PRO A 124 -14.60 5.73 28.89
C PRO A 124 -14.03 4.94 27.69
N TYR A 125 -13.60 5.59 26.61
CA TYR A 125 -13.21 4.92 25.37
C TYR A 125 -11.81 4.29 25.45
N PHE A 126 -10.91 4.90 26.22
CA PHE A 126 -9.54 4.43 26.36
C PHE A 126 -9.06 4.58 27.83
N PRO A 127 -8.20 3.65 28.33
CA PRO A 127 -7.82 3.61 29.74
C PRO A 127 -6.79 4.69 30.16
N VAL A 128 -6.10 5.30 29.18
CA VAL A 128 -5.12 6.37 29.43
C VAL A 128 -5.36 7.51 28.45
N ASP A 129 -5.11 8.74 28.88
CA ASP A 129 -5.24 9.91 28.01
C ASP A 129 -3.98 10.17 27.16
N LEU A 130 -4.06 11.13 26.26
CA LEU A 130 -2.98 11.49 25.33
C LEU A 130 -1.67 11.86 26.06
N SER A 131 -1.72 12.35 27.30
CA SER A 131 -0.53 12.73 28.08
C SER A 131 0.36 11.55 28.48
N ALA A 132 -0.17 10.32 28.45
CA ALA A 132 0.60 9.10 28.69
C ALA A 132 1.65 8.84 27.59
N MET A 133 1.48 9.44 26.41
CA MET A 133 2.46 9.36 25.33
C MET A 133 3.64 10.30 25.63
N ALA A 134 4.80 9.73 25.99
CA ALA A 134 5.97 10.48 26.43
C ALA A 134 6.75 11.17 25.30
N ALA A 135 6.57 10.78 24.05
CA ALA A 135 7.24 11.39 22.90
C ALA A 135 6.86 12.87 22.73
N THR A 136 7.78 13.66 22.20
CA THR A 136 7.47 15.03 21.78
C THR A 136 6.50 15.00 20.61
N ARG A 137 5.36 15.71 20.73
CA ARG A 137 4.33 15.80 19.69
C ARG A 137 4.10 17.25 19.30
N LYS A 138 4.26 17.53 18.01
CA LYS A 138 3.97 18.84 17.42
C LYS A 138 2.75 18.70 16.52
N PHE A 139 1.82 19.63 16.57
CA PHE A 139 0.61 19.63 15.74
C PHE A 139 0.61 20.87 14.88
N ARG A 140 0.46 20.69 13.57
CA ARG A 140 0.37 21.77 12.60
C ARG A 140 -0.89 21.64 11.77
N GLU A 141 -1.71 22.67 11.75
CA GLU A 141 -2.82 22.77 10.81
C GLU A 141 -2.29 23.23 9.45
N VAL A 142 -2.74 22.56 8.40
CA VAL A 142 -2.44 22.86 6.98
C VAL A 142 -3.73 23.01 6.20
N ASP A 143 -3.72 23.77 5.12
CA ASP A 143 -4.89 23.96 4.28
C ASP A 143 -4.69 23.36 2.89
N GLY A 144 -5.78 23.04 2.20
CA GLY A 144 -5.72 22.60 0.80
C GLY A 144 -5.18 23.73 -0.10
N GLY A 145 -4.12 23.42 -0.83
CA GLY A 145 -3.34 24.40 -1.61
C GLY A 145 -2.04 24.84 -0.91
N GLU A 146 -1.88 24.55 0.37
CA GLU A 146 -0.65 24.88 1.07
C GLU A 146 0.51 24.01 0.61
N THR A 147 1.68 24.63 0.44
CA THR A 147 2.94 23.96 0.13
C THR A 147 3.98 24.35 1.19
N PHE A 148 4.69 23.37 1.71
CA PHE A 148 5.74 23.58 2.72
C PHE A 148 6.90 22.60 2.53
N GLN A 149 8.04 22.93 3.16
CA GLN A 149 9.27 22.17 3.05
C GLN A 149 9.55 21.39 4.34
N ILE A 150 9.95 20.13 4.19
CA ILE A 150 10.49 19.31 5.28
C ILE A 150 11.84 18.76 4.80
N ARG A 151 12.95 19.31 5.31
CA ARG A 151 14.32 19.05 4.82
C ARG A 151 14.39 19.27 3.30
N GLU A 152 14.81 18.26 2.54
CA GLU A 152 14.92 18.34 1.08
C GLU A 152 13.59 18.04 0.36
N ASN A 153 12.53 17.71 1.09
CA ASN A 153 11.27 17.24 0.54
C ASN A 153 10.21 18.33 0.56
N LYS A 154 9.55 18.54 -0.58
CA LYS A 154 8.45 19.50 -0.72
C LYS A 154 7.13 18.78 -0.56
N ILE A 155 6.27 19.29 0.33
CA ILE A 155 4.96 18.72 0.62
C ILE A 155 3.90 19.70 0.15
N THR A 156 2.92 19.21 -0.63
CA THR A 156 1.76 19.99 -1.04
C THR A 156 0.50 19.26 -0.57
N ALA A 157 -0.39 19.96 0.14
CA ALA A 157 -1.70 19.48 0.52
C ALA A 157 -2.76 19.99 -0.47
N ARG A 158 -3.76 19.16 -0.79
CA ARG A 158 -4.89 19.49 -1.68
C ARG A 158 -6.20 18.95 -1.12
N TRP A 159 -7.28 19.73 -1.23
CA TRP A 159 -8.61 19.25 -0.89
C TRP A 159 -9.09 18.17 -1.86
N LEU A 160 -9.68 17.11 -1.32
CA LEU A 160 -10.33 16.01 -2.02
C LEU A 160 -11.82 16.00 -1.71
N ASN A 161 -12.62 15.40 -2.59
CA ASN A 161 -14.07 15.29 -2.43
C ASN A 161 -14.44 14.12 -1.50
N HIS A 162 -14.57 14.45 -0.22
CA HIS A 162 -14.96 13.48 0.80
C HIS A 162 -15.83 14.15 1.89
N PRO A 163 -16.85 13.47 2.46
CA PRO A 163 -17.65 14.01 3.54
C PRO A 163 -16.81 14.56 4.68
N GLN A 164 -17.15 15.77 5.17
CA GLN A 164 -16.47 16.47 6.27
C GLN A 164 -15.07 17.02 5.91
N GLY A 165 -14.53 16.75 4.74
CA GLY A 165 -13.24 17.20 4.22
C GLY A 165 -12.16 16.13 4.33
N CYS A 166 -11.32 16.06 3.31
CA CYS A 166 -10.16 15.21 3.24
C CYS A 166 -9.04 15.95 2.51
N LEU A 167 -7.79 15.81 2.96
CA LEU A 167 -6.59 16.28 2.28
C LEU A 167 -5.89 15.12 1.58
N GLY A 168 -5.54 15.31 0.31
CA GLY A 168 -4.49 14.53 -0.33
C GLY A 168 -3.13 15.19 -0.10
N TYR A 169 -2.08 14.39 -0.14
CA TYR A 169 -0.71 14.85 0.03
C TYR A 169 0.19 14.44 -1.14
N ARG A 170 0.95 15.41 -1.65
CA ARG A 170 2.00 15.22 -2.64
C ARG A 170 3.34 15.43 -1.98
N ILE A 171 4.21 14.43 -2.04
CA ILE A 171 5.57 14.43 -1.50
C ILE A 171 6.54 14.39 -2.68
N GLU A 172 7.24 15.50 -2.93
CA GLU A 172 8.27 15.61 -3.94
C GLU A 172 9.63 15.43 -3.27
N THR A 173 10.34 14.36 -3.63
CA THR A 173 11.68 14.02 -3.12
C THR A 173 12.70 14.06 -4.24
N PRO A 174 14.03 14.07 -3.95
CA PRO A 174 15.06 13.94 -4.99
C PRO A 174 14.98 12.62 -5.79
N ALA A 175 14.25 11.61 -5.31
CA ALA A 175 14.08 10.33 -6.00
C ALA A 175 12.83 10.28 -6.88
N GLY A 176 11.89 11.18 -6.70
CA GLY A 176 10.61 11.20 -7.42
C GLY A 176 9.45 11.68 -6.57
N ILE A 177 8.26 11.57 -7.12
CA ILE A 177 7.01 12.15 -6.62
C ILE A 177 6.07 11.04 -6.19
N VAL A 178 5.59 11.13 -4.95
CA VAL A 178 4.50 10.29 -4.41
C VAL A 178 3.28 11.16 -4.17
N ALA A 179 2.15 10.83 -4.79
CA ALA A 179 0.86 11.45 -4.54
C ALA A 179 -0.06 10.45 -3.82
N TYR A 180 -0.63 10.86 -2.70
CA TYR A 180 -1.54 10.08 -1.86
C TYR A 180 -2.90 10.74 -1.81
N ALA A 181 -3.90 10.08 -2.39
CA ALA A 181 -5.27 10.56 -2.51
C ALA A 181 -6.25 9.43 -2.16
N THR A 182 -6.29 9.06 -0.89
CA THR A 182 -7.33 8.19 -0.37
C THR A 182 -8.62 8.98 -0.18
N ASP A 183 -9.75 8.30 -0.08
CA ASP A 183 -11.04 8.90 0.28
C ASP A 183 -11.41 10.11 -0.60
N ASN A 184 -11.73 9.81 -1.83
CA ASN A 184 -12.21 10.81 -2.78
C ASN A 184 -13.30 10.22 -3.68
N GLU A 185 -14.38 10.96 -3.86
CA GLU A 185 -15.50 10.60 -4.72
C GLU A 185 -15.54 11.53 -5.94
N PRO A 186 -15.76 11.03 -7.16
CA PRO A 186 -15.95 11.88 -8.34
C PRO A 186 -17.29 12.65 -8.27
N GLY A 187 -17.39 13.75 -9.00
CA GLY A 187 -18.63 14.52 -9.17
C GLY A 187 -18.56 15.98 -8.73
N ASP A 188 -17.40 16.45 -8.22
CA ASP A 188 -17.11 17.87 -8.00
C ASP A 188 -15.94 18.28 -8.90
N ALA A 189 -16.21 19.06 -9.94
CA ALA A 189 -15.21 19.42 -10.96
C ALA A 189 -14.00 20.19 -10.39
N ALA A 190 -14.18 21.00 -9.34
CA ALA A 190 -13.09 21.74 -8.71
C ALA A 190 -12.19 20.81 -7.88
N LEU A 191 -12.77 19.85 -7.16
CA LEU A 191 -12.04 18.87 -6.37
C LEU A 191 -11.41 17.77 -7.25
N GLU A 192 -12.03 17.41 -8.37
CA GLU A 192 -11.39 16.57 -9.40
C GLU A 192 -10.18 17.26 -10.02
N GLN A 193 -10.25 18.57 -10.30
CA GLN A 193 -9.09 19.34 -10.75
C GLN A 193 -8.00 19.37 -9.68
N SER A 194 -8.37 19.53 -8.40
CA SER A 194 -7.47 19.47 -7.26
C SER A 194 -6.75 18.10 -7.17
N LEU A 195 -7.48 17.01 -7.40
CA LEU A 195 -6.92 15.65 -7.48
C LEU A 195 -5.90 15.51 -8.63
N ARG A 196 -6.25 15.99 -9.83
CA ARG A 196 -5.34 15.96 -10.98
C ARG A 196 -4.06 16.76 -10.73
N GLU A 197 -4.17 17.94 -10.12
CA GLU A 197 -3.00 18.74 -9.74
C GLU A 197 -2.14 18.08 -8.68
N LEU A 198 -2.75 17.36 -7.73
CA LEU A 198 -2.03 16.57 -6.73
C LEU A 198 -1.22 15.45 -7.39
N ALA A 199 -1.84 14.73 -8.33
CA ALA A 199 -1.27 13.57 -9.00
C ALA A 199 -0.40 13.92 -10.23
N ALA A 200 -0.30 15.21 -10.62
CA ALA A 200 0.39 15.63 -11.83
C ALA A 200 1.83 15.07 -11.92
N ASP A 201 2.10 14.30 -12.98
CA ASP A 201 3.39 13.66 -13.27
C ASP A 201 3.95 12.82 -12.10
N ALA A 202 3.08 12.31 -11.20
CA ALA A 202 3.53 11.50 -10.06
C ALA A 202 4.18 10.20 -10.53
N ASP A 203 5.31 9.85 -9.93
CA ASP A 203 5.95 8.55 -10.15
C ASP A 203 5.12 7.43 -9.53
N ILE A 204 4.52 7.69 -8.36
CA ILE A 204 3.55 6.84 -7.70
C ILE A 204 2.31 7.68 -7.35
N PHE A 205 1.16 7.27 -7.86
CA PHE A 205 -0.14 7.81 -7.49
C PHE A 205 -0.94 6.74 -6.74
N ILE A 206 -1.11 6.93 -5.43
CA ILE A 206 -1.89 6.06 -4.55
C ILE A 206 -3.30 6.66 -4.48
N ASN A 207 -4.30 5.95 -5.01
CA ASN A 207 -5.65 6.44 -5.11
C ASN A 207 -6.69 5.48 -4.55
N ASP A 208 -7.76 6.04 -3.99
CA ASP A 208 -8.95 5.31 -3.58
C ASP A 208 -9.50 4.46 -4.74
N ALA A 209 -9.76 3.20 -4.46
CA ALA A 209 -10.35 2.26 -5.41
C ALA A 209 -11.28 1.27 -4.66
N GLN A 210 -12.04 1.79 -3.72
CA GLN A 210 -12.88 0.99 -2.84
C GLN A 210 -13.94 0.21 -3.61
N TYR A 211 -14.48 0.79 -4.69
CA TYR A 211 -15.64 0.25 -5.40
C TYR A 211 -15.36 -0.17 -6.83
N THR A 212 -16.25 -1.01 -7.35
CA THR A 212 -16.41 -1.17 -8.80
C THR A 212 -17.20 0.01 -9.37
N PRO A 213 -17.10 0.28 -10.70
CA PRO A 213 -17.91 1.31 -11.35
C PRO A 213 -19.42 1.13 -11.12
N GLU A 214 -19.90 -0.11 -11.11
CA GLU A 214 -21.30 -0.46 -10.91
C GLU A 214 -21.75 -0.17 -9.47
N GLN A 215 -20.95 -0.49 -8.48
CA GLN A 215 -21.21 -0.17 -7.06
C GLN A 215 -21.28 1.35 -6.87
N LEU A 216 -20.30 2.09 -7.39
CA LEU A 216 -20.28 3.56 -7.29
C LEU A 216 -21.50 4.19 -7.97
N ALA A 217 -21.89 3.71 -9.15
CA ALA A 217 -23.00 4.26 -9.90
C ALA A 217 -24.39 4.00 -9.24
N THR A 218 -24.51 2.94 -8.42
CA THR A 218 -25.80 2.47 -7.92
C THR A 218 -25.99 2.63 -6.42
N THR A 219 -25.15 1.98 -5.60
CA THR A 219 -25.40 1.80 -4.16
C THR A 219 -24.45 2.57 -3.26
N ARG A 220 -23.34 3.08 -3.79
CA ARG A 220 -22.25 3.67 -3.00
C ARG A 220 -22.01 5.16 -3.28
N ARG A 221 -22.82 5.78 -4.12
CA ARG A 221 -22.74 7.21 -4.41
C ARG A 221 -23.05 8.04 -3.16
N GLY A 222 -22.22 9.06 -2.91
CA GLY A 222 -22.33 9.91 -1.73
C GLY A 222 -21.62 9.35 -0.49
N TRP A 223 -20.90 8.23 -0.61
CA TRP A 223 -20.14 7.63 0.49
C TRP A 223 -18.72 8.19 0.60
N GLY A 224 -18.28 8.99 -0.38
CA GLY A 224 -16.98 9.68 -0.36
C GLY A 224 -15.82 8.86 -0.94
N HIS A 225 -16.11 7.79 -1.68
CA HIS A 225 -15.08 6.91 -2.23
C HIS A 225 -15.18 6.76 -3.75
N SER A 226 -14.10 6.25 -4.35
CA SER A 226 -13.93 6.12 -5.78
C SER A 226 -14.04 4.67 -6.26
N SER A 227 -14.12 4.50 -7.58
CA SER A 227 -13.92 3.21 -8.21
C SER A 227 -12.50 3.11 -8.80
N TRP A 228 -12.04 1.88 -9.03
CA TRP A 228 -10.77 1.64 -9.73
C TRP A 228 -10.71 2.37 -11.09
N LYS A 229 -11.85 2.48 -11.78
CA LYS A 229 -11.94 3.11 -13.11
C LYS A 229 -11.73 4.61 -13.06
N GLU A 230 -12.29 5.27 -12.05
CA GLU A 230 -12.07 6.70 -11.80
C GLU A 230 -10.60 6.95 -11.41
N GLY A 231 -9.98 6.05 -10.64
CA GLY A 231 -8.55 6.10 -10.35
C GLY A 231 -7.69 6.01 -11.61
N VAL A 232 -8.02 5.11 -12.55
CA VAL A 232 -7.35 5.00 -13.86
C VAL A 232 -7.53 6.27 -14.68
N HIS A 233 -8.74 6.83 -14.70
CA HIS A 233 -9.02 8.07 -15.42
C HIS A 233 -8.19 9.23 -14.86
N ALA A 234 -8.20 9.42 -13.56
CA ALA A 234 -7.41 10.46 -12.89
C ALA A 234 -5.90 10.28 -13.12
N ALA A 235 -5.39 9.05 -13.08
CA ALA A 235 -3.98 8.76 -13.35
C ALA A 235 -3.54 9.13 -14.77
N ARG A 236 -4.38 8.82 -15.77
CA ARG A 236 -4.16 9.20 -17.18
C ARG A 236 -4.15 10.71 -17.39
N GLU A 237 -5.16 11.38 -16.86
CA GLU A 237 -5.29 12.85 -17.02
C GLU A 237 -4.15 13.60 -16.30
N ALA A 238 -3.69 13.09 -15.19
CA ALA A 238 -2.59 13.66 -14.43
C ALA A 238 -1.20 13.30 -14.99
N GLY A 239 -1.10 12.36 -15.95
CA GLY A 239 0.20 11.87 -16.44
C GLY A 239 0.98 11.08 -15.41
N ALA A 240 0.30 10.46 -14.43
CA ALA A 240 0.95 9.63 -13.42
C ALA A 240 1.59 8.38 -14.07
N LYS A 241 2.77 7.98 -13.58
CA LYS A 241 3.52 6.86 -14.17
C LYS A 241 3.08 5.50 -13.65
N THR A 242 2.73 5.43 -12.37
CA THR A 242 2.26 4.21 -11.71
C THR A 242 1.05 4.54 -10.84
N LEU A 243 -0.04 3.78 -11.02
CA LEU A 243 -1.22 3.83 -10.17
C LEU A 243 -1.16 2.71 -9.13
N VAL A 244 -1.44 3.05 -7.87
CA VAL A 244 -1.64 2.07 -6.80
C VAL A 244 -3.07 2.18 -6.31
N LEU A 245 -3.87 1.16 -6.58
CA LEU A 245 -5.23 1.02 -6.09
C LEU A 245 -5.18 0.76 -4.57
N PHE A 246 -5.86 1.60 -3.82
CA PHE A 246 -5.77 1.64 -2.37
C PHE A 246 -7.16 1.69 -1.74
N HIS A 247 -7.25 1.58 -0.42
CA HIS A 247 -8.49 1.70 0.34
C HIS A 247 -9.54 0.66 -0.06
N HIS A 248 -9.12 -0.62 -0.16
CA HIS A 248 -9.99 -1.71 -0.60
C HIS A 248 -11.20 -1.87 0.33
N ASP A 249 -12.38 -2.09 -0.24
CA ASP A 249 -13.62 -2.36 0.51
C ASP A 249 -13.39 -3.51 1.51
N PRO A 250 -13.76 -3.36 2.79
CA PRO A 250 -13.57 -4.41 3.80
C PRO A 250 -14.30 -5.72 3.47
N ASP A 251 -15.38 -5.66 2.68
CA ASP A 251 -16.13 -6.83 2.23
C ASP A 251 -15.56 -7.45 0.94
N SER A 252 -14.57 -6.80 0.29
CA SER A 252 -13.92 -7.34 -0.90
C SER A 252 -12.92 -8.43 -0.54
N THR A 253 -13.14 -9.63 -1.04
CA THR A 253 -12.20 -10.74 -0.95
C THR A 253 -10.94 -10.47 -1.77
N ASP A 254 -9.86 -11.21 -1.50
CA ASP A 254 -8.63 -11.18 -2.31
C ASP A 254 -8.92 -11.37 -3.80
N ARG A 255 -9.85 -12.26 -4.13
CA ARG A 255 -10.27 -12.51 -5.51
C ARG A 255 -10.98 -11.31 -6.14
N ALA A 256 -11.83 -10.61 -5.38
CA ALA A 256 -12.49 -9.40 -5.87
C ALA A 256 -11.46 -8.29 -6.17
N VAL A 257 -10.44 -8.14 -5.32
CA VAL A 257 -9.34 -7.19 -5.57
C VAL A 257 -8.50 -7.61 -6.79
N ASP A 258 -8.27 -8.92 -7.02
CA ASP A 258 -7.62 -9.41 -8.25
C ASP A 258 -8.40 -9.06 -9.51
N ASP A 259 -9.72 -9.19 -9.46
CA ASP A 259 -10.59 -8.85 -10.61
C ASP A 259 -10.54 -7.34 -10.88
N ILE A 260 -10.57 -6.50 -9.83
CA ILE A 260 -10.37 -5.04 -9.93
C ILE A 260 -9.01 -4.74 -10.57
N LEU A 261 -7.93 -5.34 -10.07
CA LEU A 261 -6.58 -5.12 -10.59
C LEU A 261 -6.44 -5.54 -12.05
N ARG A 262 -7.04 -6.66 -12.44
CA ARG A 262 -7.03 -7.14 -13.82
C ARG A 262 -7.73 -6.15 -14.75
N ASN A 263 -8.94 -5.73 -14.39
CA ASN A 263 -9.69 -4.75 -15.17
C ASN A 263 -8.96 -3.39 -15.29
N ALA A 264 -8.33 -2.94 -14.21
CA ALA A 264 -7.54 -1.71 -14.24
C ALA A 264 -6.30 -1.83 -15.15
N ARG A 265 -5.64 -3.00 -15.19
CA ARG A 265 -4.49 -3.28 -16.06
C ARG A 265 -4.84 -3.34 -17.54
N ASP A 266 -6.06 -3.70 -17.89
CA ASP A 266 -6.54 -3.65 -19.27
C ASP A 266 -6.65 -2.20 -19.78
N GLU A 267 -6.74 -1.23 -18.86
CA GLU A 267 -6.87 0.18 -19.18
C GLU A 267 -5.61 1.01 -18.87
N PHE A 268 -4.73 0.59 -17.95
CA PHE A 268 -3.52 1.32 -17.56
C PHE A 268 -2.38 0.35 -17.24
N ASP A 269 -1.25 0.44 -17.94
CA ASP A 269 -0.19 -0.59 -17.91
C ASP A 269 0.47 -0.76 -16.55
N SER A 270 0.80 0.32 -15.85
CA SER A 270 1.53 0.29 -14.58
C SER A 270 0.58 0.44 -13.39
N VAL A 271 -0.19 -0.62 -13.09
CA VAL A 271 -1.12 -0.67 -11.96
C VAL A 271 -0.73 -1.76 -10.96
N PHE A 272 -0.78 -1.41 -9.68
CA PHE A 272 -0.70 -2.34 -8.56
C PHE A 272 -1.92 -2.18 -7.67
N ALA A 273 -2.35 -3.26 -7.02
CA ALA A 273 -3.24 -3.18 -5.87
C ALA A 273 -2.40 -3.20 -4.59
N ALA A 274 -2.59 -2.22 -3.72
CA ALA A 274 -1.84 -2.13 -2.48
C ALA A 274 -2.07 -3.38 -1.62
N SER A 275 -1.01 -3.91 -1.01
CA SER A 275 -1.09 -5.00 -0.05
C SER A 275 -0.18 -4.74 1.14
N GLU A 276 -0.57 -5.22 2.32
CA GLU A 276 0.26 -5.08 3.52
C GLU A 276 1.63 -5.72 3.33
N GLY A 277 2.68 -5.00 3.72
CA GLY A 277 4.07 -5.40 3.55
C GLY A 277 4.63 -5.20 2.13
N MET A 278 3.83 -4.72 1.18
CA MET A 278 4.32 -4.29 -0.13
C MET A 278 5.25 -3.09 0.03
N VAL A 279 6.36 -3.09 -0.72
CA VAL A 279 7.32 -1.97 -0.77
C VAL A 279 7.54 -1.59 -2.22
N ILE A 280 7.35 -0.32 -2.55
CA ILE A 280 7.68 0.25 -3.85
C ILE A 280 8.93 1.11 -3.69
N THR A 281 9.92 0.93 -4.59
CA THR A 281 11.17 1.69 -4.60
C THR A 281 11.19 2.64 -5.79
N LEU A 282 11.50 3.91 -5.54
CA LEU A 282 11.69 4.98 -6.52
C LEU A 282 13.16 5.30 -6.69
N GLY A 283 13.56 5.77 -7.87
CA GLY A 283 14.94 6.20 -8.15
C GLY A 283 15.90 5.05 -8.41
N SER A 284 15.42 3.83 -8.69
CA SER A 284 16.27 2.70 -9.11
C SER A 284 16.92 2.94 -10.48
N PRO A 285 18.13 2.39 -10.75
CA PRO A 285 18.74 2.48 -12.07
C PRO A 285 17.81 1.87 -13.14
N GLY A 286 17.39 2.69 -14.12
CA GLY A 286 16.50 2.27 -15.22
C GLY A 286 15.10 2.85 -15.16
N ASP A 287 14.84 3.89 -14.35
CA ASP A 287 13.56 4.63 -14.24
C ASP A 287 12.31 3.75 -13.99
N ARG A 288 12.48 2.56 -13.42
CA ARG A 288 11.37 1.66 -13.11
C ARG A 288 11.03 1.69 -11.62
N VAL A 289 9.76 1.85 -11.35
CA VAL A 289 9.16 1.55 -10.06
C VAL A 289 9.30 0.05 -9.82
N GLN A 290 9.99 -0.35 -8.75
CA GLN A 290 10.11 -1.75 -8.35
C GLN A 290 9.20 -2.01 -7.16
N ALA A 291 8.24 -2.89 -7.32
CA ALA A 291 7.38 -3.34 -6.24
C ALA A 291 7.84 -4.70 -5.71
N HIS A 292 7.91 -4.83 -4.39
CA HIS A 292 8.17 -6.09 -3.68
C HIS A 292 6.98 -6.39 -2.80
N LEU A 293 6.39 -7.57 -2.97
CA LEU A 293 5.32 -8.06 -2.10
C LEU A 293 5.89 -8.89 -0.95
N PRO A 294 5.22 -8.91 0.21
CA PRO A 294 5.65 -9.78 1.30
C PRO A 294 5.55 -11.23 0.86
N GLY A 295 6.66 -11.95 0.88
CA GLY A 295 6.62 -13.40 0.77
C GLY A 295 6.03 -13.94 2.07
N ALA A 296 4.94 -14.68 2.00
CA ALA A 296 4.37 -15.38 3.15
C ALA A 296 5.37 -16.42 3.68
N ARG A 297 6.18 -16.03 4.69
CA ARG A 297 7.17 -16.91 5.34
C ARG A 297 6.56 -17.55 6.59
N THR A 298 5.50 -18.34 6.44
CA THR A 298 4.84 -18.98 7.59
C THR A 298 4.94 -20.50 7.58
N SER A 299 5.53 -21.12 6.55
CA SER A 299 5.71 -22.56 6.47
C SER A 299 7.17 -22.97 6.26
N LEU A 300 7.53 -24.14 6.79
CA LEU A 300 8.83 -24.77 6.54
C LEU A 300 8.97 -25.04 5.03
N ARG A 301 9.98 -24.44 4.41
CA ARG A 301 10.36 -24.73 3.04
C ARG A 301 11.31 -25.90 3.02
N ARG A 302 11.12 -26.78 2.04
CA ARG A 302 12.08 -27.81 1.72
C ARG A 302 12.69 -27.49 0.37
N GLU A 303 14.02 -27.53 0.30
CA GLU A 303 14.70 -27.58 -0.98
C GLU A 303 14.15 -28.79 -1.76
N ALA A 304 13.60 -28.51 -2.90
CA ALA A 304 13.00 -29.52 -3.73
C ALA A 304 13.36 -29.22 -5.19
N GLN A 305 13.60 -30.27 -5.96
CA GLN A 305 13.79 -30.13 -7.40
C GLN A 305 12.67 -30.95 -8.08
N PHE A 306 11.53 -30.28 -8.30
CA PHE A 306 10.42 -30.87 -9.03
C PHE A 306 10.34 -30.25 -10.40
N HIS A 307 10.17 -31.10 -11.43
CA HIS A 307 9.78 -30.63 -12.74
C HIS A 307 8.34 -30.09 -12.68
N ALA A 308 8.15 -28.90 -13.23
CA ALA A 308 6.85 -28.25 -13.30
C ALA A 308 6.65 -27.62 -14.68
N ARG A 309 5.40 -27.62 -15.12
CA ARG A 309 4.96 -26.82 -16.25
C ARG A 309 4.22 -25.61 -15.71
N VAL A 310 4.68 -24.42 -16.09
CA VAL A 310 4.13 -23.14 -15.62
C VAL A 310 3.58 -22.37 -16.80
N SER A 311 2.34 -21.92 -16.67
CA SER A 311 1.72 -21.03 -17.66
C SER A 311 1.17 -19.77 -17.01
N GLY A 312 1.19 -18.66 -17.76
CA GLY A 312 0.73 -17.37 -17.29
C GLY A 312 0.88 -16.28 -18.33
N ILE A 313 0.86 -15.04 -17.88
CA ILE A 313 1.09 -13.87 -18.72
C ILE A 313 2.41 -13.23 -18.32
N SER A 314 3.29 -13.00 -19.31
CA SER A 314 4.57 -12.34 -19.11
C SER A 314 4.42 -10.86 -18.77
N GLU A 315 5.48 -10.21 -18.30
CA GLU A 315 5.53 -8.77 -18.03
C GLU A 315 5.13 -7.96 -19.29
N GLY A 316 5.48 -8.44 -20.48
CA GLY A 316 5.09 -7.85 -21.76
C GLY A 316 3.65 -8.15 -22.21
N GLY A 317 2.82 -8.77 -21.37
CA GLY A 317 1.41 -9.07 -21.68
C GLY A 317 1.19 -10.26 -22.60
N GLN A 318 2.22 -11.04 -22.94
CA GLN A 318 2.10 -12.21 -23.81
C GLN A 318 1.89 -13.48 -22.97
N PRO A 319 0.98 -14.38 -23.39
CA PRO A 319 0.85 -15.68 -22.74
C PRO A 319 2.13 -16.50 -22.94
N PHE A 320 2.53 -17.23 -21.90
CA PHE A 320 3.64 -18.18 -21.96
C PHE A 320 3.29 -19.51 -21.29
N GLU A 321 3.94 -20.55 -21.73
CA GLU A 321 3.98 -21.85 -21.07
C GLU A 321 5.41 -22.38 -21.19
N GLU A 322 6.01 -22.77 -20.06
CA GLU A 322 7.37 -23.33 -20.04
C GLU A 322 7.52 -24.46 -19.04
N GLU A 323 8.43 -25.39 -19.33
CA GLU A 323 8.87 -26.40 -18.38
C GLU A 323 10.03 -25.88 -17.56
N THR A 324 9.96 -26.06 -16.26
CA THR A 324 10.95 -25.50 -15.33
C THR A 324 11.13 -26.36 -14.08
N LEU A 325 12.00 -25.89 -13.18
CA LEU A 325 12.24 -26.50 -11.89
C LEU A 325 11.67 -25.61 -10.77
N VAL A 326 10.85 -26.22 -9.93
CA VAL A 326 10.50 -25.66 -8.61
C VAL A 326 11.70 -25.90 -7.69
N ARG A 327 12.33 -24.84 -7.23
CA ARG A 327 13.55 -24.91 -6.40
C ARG A 327 13.26 -24.99 -4.90
N ASP A 328 12.08 -24.54 -4.50
CA ASP A 328 11.67 -24.47 -3.10
C ASP A 328 10.14 -24.58 -3.05
N LEU A 329 9.63 -25.49 -2.24
CA LEU A 329 8.21 -25.78 -2.12
C LEU A 329 7.77 -25.81 -0.66
N SER A 330 6.62 -25.23 -0.39
CA SER A 330 5.90 -25.27 0.89
C SER A 330 4.41 -25.50 0.65
N LEU A 331 3.64 -25.71 1.72
CA LEU A 331 2.18 -25.81 1.62
C LEU A 331 1.52 -24.54 1.08
N GLN A 332 2.20 -23.38 1.20
CA GLN A 332 1.64 -22.06 0.89
C GLN A 332 2.23 -21.45 -0.38
N GLY A 333 3.29 -22.00 -0.96
CA GLY A 333 3.90 -21.41 -2.13
C GLY A 333 5.20 -22.06 -2.58
N ALA A 334 5.77 -21.53 -3.66
CA ALA A 334 6.97 -22.03 -4.28
C ALA A 334 7.91 -20.91 -4.75
N LEU A 335 9.19 -21.27 -4.93
CA LEU A 335 10.16 -20.49 -5.69
C LEU A 335 10.44 -21.21 -7.01
N ILE A 336 10.15 -20.54 -8.11
CA ILE A 336 10.19 -21.10 -9.46
C ILE A 336 11.19 -20.30 -10.31
N SER A 337 11.98 -20.96 -11.14
CA SER A 337 12.93 -20.32 -12.05
C SER A 337 12.28 -20.22 -13.43
N LEU A 338 12.00 -19.01 -13.93
CA LEU A 338 11.31 -18.81 -15.22
C LEU A 338 12.17 -18.01 -16.18
N LEU A 339 12.15 -18.39 -17.46
CA LEU A 339 12.71 -17.61 -18.59
C LEU A 339 11.84 -16.38 -18.88
N HIS A 340 10.51 -16.56 -18.82
CA HIS A 340 9.55 -15.49 -19.03
C HIS A 340 9.17 -14.89 -17.66
N ALA A 341 9.64 -13.69 -17.37
CA ALA A 341 9.23 -12.98 -16.17
C ALA A 341 7.73 -12.69 -16.22
N PRO A 342 6.91 -13.21 -15.30
CA PRO A 342 5.50 -12.86 -15.21
C PRO A 342 5.34 -11.44 -14.65
N ARG A 343 4.13 -10.89 -14.72
CA ARG A 343 3.82 -9.66 -13.97
C ARG A 343 3.72 -9.96 -12.48
N LEU A 344 4.24 -9.06 -11.66
CA LEU A 344 3.98 -9.08 -10.22
C LEU A 344 2.47 -8.96 -9.97
N GLN A 345 1.93 -9.67 -8.99
CA GLN A 345 0.49 -9.75 -8.74
C GLN A 345 -0.32 -10.32 -9.93
N SER A 346 0.24 -11.24 -10.69
CA SER A 346 -0.49 -12.02 -11.69
C SER A 346 -0.66 -13.47 -11.25
N GLU A 347 -1.66 -14.14 -11.81
CA GLU A 347 -1.89 -15.57 -11.57
C GLU A 347 -1.01 -16.42 -12.48
N LEU A 348 -0.48 -17.50 -11.93
CA LEU A 348 0.21 -18.57 -12.65
C LEU A 348 -0.49 -19.90 -12.39
N LEU A 349 -0.57 -20.74 -13.42
CA LEU A 349 -0.94 -22.13 -13.27
C LEU A 349 0.33 -22.98 -13.22
N VAL A 350 0.55 -23.66 -12.10
CA VAL A 350 1.72 -24.54 -11.87
C VAL A 350 1.25 -25.98 -11.87
N THR A 351 1.69 -26.76 -12.83
CA THR A 351 1.42 -28.20 -12.93
C THR A 351 2.68 -28.95 -12.55
N MET A 352 2.66 -29.73 -11.47
CA MET A 352 3.78 -30.52 -10.98
C MET A 352 3.46 -32.01 -11.04
N GLU A 353 4.47 -32.82 -11.31
CA GLU A 353 4.37 -34.27 -11.16
C GLU A 353 4.94 -34.69 -9.81
N ALA A 354 4.09 -35.18 -8.92
CA ALA A 354 4.50 -35.71 -7.64
C ALA A 354 4.62 -37.24 -7.69
N PRO A 355 5.67 -37.86 -7.11
CA PRO A 355 5.75 -39.29 -6.95
C PRO A 355 4.63 -39.78 -6.03
N GLY A 356 3.70 -40.54 -6.56
CA GLY A 356 2.63 -41.19 -5.80
C GLY A 356 2.90 -42.66 -5.54
N SER A 357 2.20 -43.28 -4.58
CA SER A 357 2.32 -44.72 -4.24
C SER A 357 1.92 -45.67 -5.38
N ASN A 358 1.21 -45.18 -6.41
CA ASN A 358 0.73 -45.92 -7.56
C ASN A 358 1.13 -45.29 -8.91
N GLY A 359 2.22 -44.52 -8.99
CA GLY A 359 2.67 -43.79 -10.18
C GLY A 359 2.66 -42.27 -9.98
N SER A 360 3.18 -41.51 -10.97
CA SER A 360 3.18 -40.04 -10.91
C SER A 360 1.74 -39.50 -10.92
N GLN A 361 1.41 -38.68 -9.94
CA GLN A 361 0.18 -37.89 -9.92
C GLN A 361 0.49 -36.44 -10.34
N SER A 362 -0.25 -35.96 -11.35
CA SER A 362 -0.20 -34.55 -11.75
C SER A 362 -1.03 -33.70 -10.80
N MET A 363 -0.39 -32.73 -10.17
CA MET A 363 -1.02 -31.75 -9.29
C MET A 363 -1.02 -30.39 -9.99
N LYS A 364 -2.19 -29.78 -10.12
CA LYS A 364 -2.37 -28.44 -10.66
C LYS A 364 -2.69 -27.47 -9.54
N LEU A 365 -1.87 -26.43 -9.39
CA LEU A 365 -2.01 -25.40 -8.39
C LEU A 365 -2.11 -24.03 -9.06
N ARG A 366 -3.00 -23.20 -8.60
CA ARG A 366 -3.00 -21.80 -8.94
C ARG A 366 -2.10 -21.06 -7.98
N GLY A 367 -1.25 -20.19 -8.51
CA GLY A 367 -0.33 -19.42 -7.72
C GLY A 367 -0.36 -17.94 -8.10
N TYR A 368 -0.09 -17.10 -7.13
CA TYR A 368 -0.06 -15.66 -7.28
C TYR A 368 1.36 -15.14 -7.13
N VAL A 369 1.84 -14.37 -8.09
CA VAL A 369 3.22 -13.85 -8.12
C VAL A 369 3.39 -12.77 -7.08
N VAL A 370 4.21 -13.05 -6.07
CA VAL A 370 4.48 -12.10 -4.95
C VAL A 370 5.89 -11.52 -4.98
N ARG A 371 6.81 -12.13 -5.74
CA ARG A 371 8.20 -11.67 -5.84
C ARG A 371 8.82 -12.09 -7.17
N ILE A 372 9.63 -11.21 -7.75
CA ILE A 372 10.45 -11.49 -8.93
C ILE A 372 11.84 -10.94 -8.67
N ASP A 373 12.85 -11.80 -8.64
CA ASP A 373 14.26 -11.46 -8.47
C ASP A 373 15.06 -11.93 -9.69
N ALA A 374 16.27 -11.43 -9.85
CA ALA A 374 17.21 -11.97 -10.82
C ALA A 374 17.51 -13.45 -10.48
N GLY A 375 17.35 -14.34 -11.44
CA GLY A 375 17.65 -15.76 -11.28
C GLY A 375 19.14 -16.05 -11.18
N ALA A 376 19.51 -17.19 -10.60
CA ALA A 376 20.90 -17.65 -10.54
C ALA A 376 21.45 -18.01 -11.93
N GLU A 377 20.58 -18.33 -12.88
CA GLU A 377 20.93 -18.62 -14.27
C GLU A 377 20.72 -17.37 -15.13
N LYS A 378 21.68 -17.12 -16.03
CA LYS A 378 21.62 -15.95 -16.93
C LYS A 378 20.37 -16.00 -17.81
N GLY A 379 19.54 -14.96 -17.71
CA GLY A 379 18.29 -14.84 -18.47
C GLY A 379 17.05 -15.42 -17.77
N HIS A 380 17.21 -16.01 -16.58
CA HIS A 380 16.07 -16.48 -15.77
C HIS A 380 15.70 -15.50 -14.69
N SER A 381 14.45 -15.53 -14.27
CA SER A 381 13.91 -14.84 -13.10
C SER A 381 13.58 -15.85 -12.00
N ALA A 382 13.91 -15.51 -10.75
CA ALA A 382 13.47 -16.27 -9.59
C ALA A 382 12.13 -15.71 -9.11
N VAL A 383 11.06 -16.46 -9.32
CA VAL A 383 9.68 -16.05 -9.10
C VAL A 383 9.12 -16.70 -7.83
N GLY A 384 8.80 -15.88 -6.85
CA GLY A 384 8.09 -16.31 -5.63
C GLY A 384 6.58 -16.33 -5.90
N VAL A 385 5.96 -17.48 -5.63
CA VAL A 385 4.53 -17.71 -5.86
C VAL A 385 3.88 -18.15 -4.55
N VAL A 386 2.71 -17.61 -4.24
CA VAL A 386 1.83 -18.07 -3.15
C VAL A 386 0.66 -18.82 -3.77
N PHE A 387 0.40 -20.03 -3.30
CA PHE A 387 -0.72 -20.83 -3.79
C PHE A 387 -2.05 -20.31 -3.25
N THR A 388 -3.07 -20.34 -4.10
CA THR A 388 -4.40 -19.80 -3.78
C THR A 388 -5.47 -20.88 -3.65
N ASP A 389 -5.14 -22.15 -3.98
CA ASP A 389 -6.02 -23.32 -3.87
C ASP A 389 -5.40 -24.40 -2.97
#